data_5b85d8f7ca4146c754360b291130d23f
#
_entry.id   5b85d8f7ca4146c754360b291130d23f
#
_cell.length_a   1.000
_cell.length_b   1.000
_cell.length_c   1.000
_cell.angle_alpha   90.00
_cell.angle_beta   90.00
_cell.angle_gamma   90.00
#
_symmetry.space_group_name_H-M   'P 1'
#
loop_
_entity.id
_entity.type
_entity.pdbx_description
1 polymer ?
#
loop_
_entity_poly.entity_id
_entity_poly.type
_entity_poly.pdbx_seq_one_letter_code
_entity_poly.pdbx_strand_id
1 'polypeptide(L)'
;MRFLGIIAFLFCFNVNAGELSAPQIAVEKYFEYFNNKDKKALDAALDKPFIFNISGKVTRWDNYHDAVDFDGLEKSGWSYSRILKNELIYADDITAMVDVTFSRFNISNEPIIKSEVVYFLVKRNGVWKIKSGFINGNVSLGR
;
A
#
# COMPACT_ATOMS: atom_id res chain seq x y z
N MET A 1 -3.44 -64.15 -12.42
CA MET A 1 -3.98 -62.72 -12.56
C MET A 1 -3.28 -61.89 -11.56
N ARG A 2 -2.38 -61.03 -12.04
CA ARG A 2 -1.62 -60.07 -11.20
C ARG A 2 -2.28 -58.70 -11.35
N PHE A 3 -2.91 -58.21 -10.28
CA PHE A 3 -3.41 -56.82 -10.21
C PHE A 3 -2.24 -55.87 -9.90
N LEU A 4 -1.90 -55.04 -10.85
CA LEU A 4 -0.95 -53.95 -10.67
C LEU A 4 -1.71 -52.75 -10.12
N GLY A 5 -1.55 -52.43 -8.82
CA GLY A 5 -2.10 -51.25 -8.20
C GLY A 5 -1.26 -50.01 -8.60
N ILE A 6 -1.86 -49.11 -9.33
CA ILE A 6 -1.28 -47.78 -9.62
C ILE A 6 -1.51 -46.90 -8.40
N ILE A 7 -0.43 -46.58 -7.66
CA ILE A 7 -0.45 -45.59 -6.60
C ILE A 7 -0.26 -44.22 -7.27
N ALA A 8 -1.33 -43.45 -7.37
CA ALA A 8 -1.25 -42.05 -7.79
C ALA A 8 -0.70 -41.19 -6.63
N PHE A 9 0.53 -40.75 -6.75
CA PHE A 9 1.07 -39.74 -5.85
C PHE A 9 0.45 -38.37 -6.21
N LEU A 10 -0.50 -37.94 -5.40
CA LEU A 10 -0.99 -36.55 -5.42
C LEU A 10 0.09 -35.68 -4.80
N PHE A 11 0.86 -35.00 -5.65
CA PHE A 11 1.69 -33.87 -5.23
C PHE A 11 0.77 -32.68 -4.91
N CYS A 12 0.44 -32.50 -3.64
CA CYS A 12 -0.10 -31.21 -3.18
C CYS A 12 0.99 -30.15 -3.27
N PHE A 13 0.97 -29.35 -4.33
CA PHE A 13 1.71 -28.10 -4.34
C PHE A 13 1.07 -27.15 -3.32
N ASN A 14 1.63 -27.09 -2.11
CA ASN A 14 1.38 -25.99 -1.21
C ASN A 14 2.02 -24.74 -1.84
N VAL A 15 1.22 -23.95 -2.54
CA VAL A 15 1.58 -22.57 -2.86
C VAL A 15 1.48 -21.81 -1.54
N ASN A 16 2.58 -21.73 -0.81
CA ASN A 16 2.72 -20.76 0.26
C ASN A 16 2.66 -19.38 -0.40
N ALA A 17 1.50 -18.73 -0.36
CA ALA A 17 1.45 -17.28 -0.47
C ALA A 17 2.33 -16.75 0.68
N GLY A 18 3.52 -16.24 0.35
CA GLY A 18 4.50 -15.83 1.33
C GLY A 18 3.86 -14.83 2.31
N GLU A 19 4.09 -15.06 3.60
CA GLU A 19 3.63 -14.15 4.66
C GLU A 19 4.23 -12.76 4.42
N LEU A 20 3.39 -11.69 4.49
CA LEU A 20 3.84 -10.33 4.29
C LEU A 20 4.84 -9.95 5.40
N SER A 21 5.91 -9.26 5.01
CA SER A 21 6.87 -8.67 5.95
C SER A 21 6.27 -7.50 6.74
N ALA A 22 6.86 -7.15 7.89
CA ALA A 22 6.39 -6.04 8.71
C ALA A 22 6.30 -4.69 7.97
N PRO A 23 7.24 -4.29 7.07
CA PRO A 23 7.07 -3.11 6.22
C PRO A 23 5.88 -3.19 5.27
N GLN A 24 5.61 -4.36 4.66
CA GLN A 24 4.45 -4.56 3.79
C GLN A 24 3.14 -4.44 4.57
N ILE A 25 3.09 -5.00 5.79
CA ILE A 25 1.93 -4.86 6.69
C ILE A 25 1.68 -3.40 7.06
N ALA A 26 2.74 -2.60 7.30
CA ALA A 26 2.60 -1.18 7.57
C ALA A 26 1.96 -0.42 6.40
N VAL A 27 2.29 -0.79 5.16
CA VAL A 27 1.66 -0.22 3.96
C VAL A 27 0.20 -0.66 3.82
N GLU A 28 -0.12 -1.93 4.06
CA GLU A 28 -1.53 -2.41 4.07
C GLU A 28 -2.38 -1.63 5.06
N LYS A 29 -1.89 -1.42 6.28
CA LYS A 29 -2.58 -0.61 7.30
C LYS A 29 -2.76 0.84 6.90
N TYR A 30 -1.78 1.43 6.22
CA TYR A 30 -1.90 2.79 5.68
C TYR A 30 -3.08 2.90 4.70
N PHE A 31 -3.25 1.92 3.79
CA PHE A 31 -4.39 1.88 2.88
C PHE A 31 -5.72 1.65 3.61
N GLU A 32 -5.74 0.82 4.64
CA GLU A 32 -6.92 0.63 5.50
C GLU A 32 -7.33 1.95 6.19
N TYR A 33 -6.38 2.65 6.81
CA TYR A 33 -6.63 3.95 7.43
C TYR A 33 -7.10 5.01 6.43
N PHE A 34 -6.53 4.98 5.23
CA PHE A 34 -6.94 5.86 4.13
C PHE A 34 -8.40 5.61 3.72
N ASN A 35 -8.78 4.35 3.51
CA ASN A 35 -10.14 3.96 3.18
C ASN A 35 -11.15 4.34 4.28
N ASN A 36 -10.73 4.26 5.54
CA ASN A 36 -11.54 4.65 6.69
C ASN A 36 -11.52 6.16 6.96
N LYS A 37 -10.74 6.94 6.18
CA LYS A 37 -10.54 8.39 6.37
C LYS A 37 -10.04 8.73 7.79
N ASP A 38 -9.32 7.82 8.42
CA ASP A 38 -8.78 7.97 9.77
C ASP A 38 -7.51 8.82 9.74
N LYS A 39 -7.70 10.13 9.71
CA LYS A 39 -6.59 11.11 9.65
C LYS A 39 -5.60 10.96 10.81
N LYS A 40 -6.07 10.57 11.99
CA LYS A 40 -5.21 10.37 13.16
C LYS A 40 -4.32 9.14 13.00
N ALA A 41 -4.87 8.02 12.56
CA ALA A 41 -4.10 6.80 12.29
C ALA A 41 -3.14 7.01 11.11
N LEU A 42 -3.56 7.71 10.05
CA LEU A 42 -2.70 8.08 8.92
C LEU A 42 -1.52 8.94 9.38
N ASP A 43 -1.76 9.94 10.21
CA ASP A 43 -0.70 10.81 10.74
C ASP A 43 0.31 10.02 11.58
N ALA A 44 -0.16 9.04 12.35
CA ALA A 44 0.69 8.16 13.15
C ALA A 44 1.45 7.12 12.29
N ALA A 45 0.93 6.75 11.13
CA ALA A 45 1.56 5.80 10.21
C ALA A 45 2.72 6.39 9.39
N LEU A 46 2.90 7.71 9.42
CA LEU A 46 3.97 8.40 8.71
C LEU A 46 5.07 8.90 9.67
N ASP A 47 6.31 8.89 9.17
CA ASP A 47 7.46 9.49 9.86
C ASP A 47 7.58 10.95 9.42
N LYS A 48 7.21 11.85 10.31
CA LYS A 48 7.14 13.30 10.02
C LYS A 48 8.49 14.00 10.15
N PRO A 49 8.82 14.97 9.27
CA PRO A 49 8.11 15.32 8.05
C PRO A 49 8.20 14.21 7.01
N PHE A 50 7.16 14.04 6.21
CA PHE A 50 7.15 13.07 5.11
C PHE A 50 7.12 13.78 3.76
N ILE A 51 7.52 13.06 2.70
CA ILE A 51 7.64 13.62 1.36
C ILE A 51 6.90 12.72 0.38
N PHE A 52 5.97 13.29 -0.39
CA PHE A 52 5.40 12.63 -1.55
C PHE A 52 5.87 13.30 -2.84
N ASN A 53 6.31 12.46 -3.78
CA ASN A 53 6.51 12.83 -5.15
C ASN A 53 5.35 12.24 -5.96
N ILE A 54 4.46 13.10 -6.44
CA ILE A 54 3.33 12.70 -7.25
C ILE A 54 3.57 13.24 -8.67
N SER A 55 3.83 12.33 -9.60
CA SER A 55 4.11 12.66 -11.01
C SER A 55 5.17 13.76 -11.19
N GLY A 56 6.24 13.69 -10.41
CA GLY A 56 7.36 14.64 -10.46
C GLY A 56 7.19 15.88 -9.59
N LYS A 57 6.02 16.12 -9.02
CA LYS A 57 5.82 17.22 -8.05
C LYS A 57 6.15 16.72 -6.65
N VAL A 58 7.22 17.23 -6.09
CA VAL A 58 7.67 16.91 -4.74
C VAL A 58 7.05 17.88 -3.73
N THR A 59 6.40 17.34 -2.71
CA THR A 59 5.81 18.13 -1.63
C THR A 59 6.19 17.53 -0.28
N ARG A 60 6.64 18.38 0.65
CA ARG A 60 6.94 18.04 2.03
C ARG A 60 5.76 18.40 2.93
N TRP A 61 5.41 17.50 3.84
CA TRP A 61 4.32 17.67 4.78
C TRP A 61 4.77 17.42 6.22
N ASP A 62 4.27 18.23 7.14
CA ASP A 62 4.55 18.09 8.58
C ASP A 62 3.44 17.30 9.29
N ASN A 63 2.26 17.18 8.67
CA ASN A 63 1.15 16.35 9.14
C ASN A 63 0.28 15.88 7.97
N TYR A 64 -0.48 14.80 8.18
CA TYR A 64 -1.30 14.21 7.13
C TYR A 64 -2.57 15.03 6.84
N HIS A 65 -3.06 15.76 7.82
CA HIS A 65 -4.24 16.61 7.67
C HIS A 65 -4.08 17.63 6.56
N ASP A 66 -2.88 18.19 6.42
CA ASP A 66 -2.58 19.18 5.36
C ASP A 66 -2.37 18.53 3.99
N ALA A 67 -2.02 17.25 3.95
CA ALA A 67 -1.72 16.53 2.71
C ALA A 67 -2.98 16.08 1.98
N VAL A 68 -4.01 15.63 2.69
CA VAL A 68 -5.19 14.99 2.12
C VAL A 68 -6.47 15.82 2.29
N ASP A 69 -7.26 15.87 1.23
CA ASP A 69 -8.64 16.37 1.24
C ASP A 69 -9.59 15.24 0.82
N PHE A 70 -10.17 14.54 1.79
CA PHE A 70 -11.09 13.44 1.53
C PHE A 70 -12.39 13.89 0.86
N ASP A 71 -12.89 15.09 1.18
CA ASP A 71 -14.07 15.65 0.53
C ASP A 71 -13.81 15.90 -0.95
N GLY A 72 -12.63 16.43 -1.29
CA GLY A 72 -12.18 16.59 -2.67
C GLY A 72 -12.03 15.26 -3.40
N LEU A 73 -11.49 14.24 -2.73
CA LEU A 73 -11.40 12.88 -3.29
C LEU A 73 -12.79 12.29 -3.59
N GLU A 74 -13.73 12.38 -2.65
CA GLU A 74 -15.10 11.88 -2.84
C GLU A 74 -15.82 12.62 -3.97
N LYS A 75 -15.67 13.95 -4.07
CA LYS A 75 -16.21 14.73 -5.19
C LYS A 75 -15.62 14.32 -6.54
N SER A 76 -14.38 13.83 -6.57
CA SER A 76 -13.75 13.28 -7.78
C SER A 76 -14.18 11.85 -8.11
N GLY A 77 -15.06 11.23 -7.30
CA GLY A 77 -15.60 9.90 -7.49
C GLY A 77 -14.90 8.80 -6.68
N TRP A 78 -13.88 9.10 -5.89
CA TRP A 78 -13.22 8.11 -5.06
C TRP A 78 -14.14 7.62 -3.92
N SER A 79 -14.20 6.31 -3.74
CA SER A 79 -14.87 5.66 -2.62
C SER A 79 -13.89 4.86 -1.75
N TYR A 80 -13.02 4.08 -2.37
CA TYR A 80 -11.98 3.31 -1.69
C TYR A 80 -10.81 2.99 -2.63
N SER A 81 -9.71 2.54 -2.03
CA SER A 81 -8.53 2.07 -2.75
C SER A 81 -8.23 0.61 -2.39
N ARG A 82 -7.72 -0.16 -3.34
CA ARG A 82 -7.29 -1.54 -3.13
C ARG A 82 -5.87 -1.74 -3.62
N ILE A 83 -5.05 -2.37 -2.81
CA ILE A 83 -3.73 -2.86 -3.22
C ILE A 83 -3.93 -4.07 -4.12
N LEU A 84 -3.31 -4.04 -5.30
CA LEU A 84 -3.28 -5.13 -6.27
C LEU A 84 -1.97 -5.93 -6.20
N LYS A 85 -0.89 -5.27 -5.77
CA LYS A 85 0.45 -5.83 -5.64
C LYS A 85 1.15 -5.13 -4.48
N ASN A 86 1.85 -5.88 -3.64
CA ASN A 86 2.61 -5.39 -2.50
C ASN A 86 3.91 -6.20 -2.39
N GLU A 87 5.01 -5.66 -2.87
CA GLU A 87 6.30 -6.35 -2.94
C GLU A 87 7.36 -5.62 -2.12
N LEU A 88 8.06 -6.37 -1.27
CA LEU A 88 9.24 -5.87 -0.58
C LEU A 88 10.42 -5.85 -1.56
N ILE A 89 10.96 -4.65 -1.83
CA ILE A 89 12.15 -4.49 -2.67
C ILE A 89 13.42 -4.66 -1.83
N TYR A 90 13.45 -4.06 -0.66
CA TYR A 90 14.59 -4.03 0.23
C TYR A 90 14.14 -3.83 1.67
N ALA A 91 14.85 -4.44 2.62
CA ALA A 91 14.74 -4.12 4.04
C ALA A 91 16.06 -4.42 4.76
N ASP A 92 16.42 -3.54 5.68
CA ASP A 92 17.38 -3.76 6.75
C ASP A 92 16.70 -3.56 8.12
N ASP A 93 17.49 -3.37 9.19
CA ASP A 93 16.93 -3.26 10.55
C ASP A 93 16.08 -2.00 10.76
N ILE A 94 16.28 -0.94 9.97
CA ILE A 94 15.68 0.39 10.18
C ILE A 94 15.09 1.03 8.94
N THR A 95 15.38 0.53 7.73
CA THR A 95 14.86 1.06 6.46
C THR A 95 14.27 -0.02 5.59
N ALA A 96 13.25 0.31 4.81
CA ALA A 96 12.65 -0.59 3.84
C ALA A 96 12.12 0.17 2.62
N MET A 97 12.01 -0.55 1.51
CA MET A 97 11.37 -0.10 0.28
C MET A 97 10.32 -1.11 -0.13
N VAL A 98 9.10 -0.63 -0.39
CA VAL A 98 7.96 -1.47 -0.78
C VAL A 98 7.37 -0.94 -2.07
N ASP A 99 7.25 -1.80 -3.07
CA ASP A 99 6.61 -1.52 -4.36
C ASP A 99 5.15 -1.94 -4.33
N VAL A 100 4.26 -1.01 -4.63
CA VAL A 100 2.81 -1.21 -4.56
C VAL A 100 2.16 -0.81 -5.87
N THR A 101 1.34 -1.69 -6.42
CA THR A 101 0.33 -1.33 -7.41
C THR A 101 -1.02 -1.26 -6.74
N PHE A 102 -1.76 -0.18 -6.94
CA PHE A 102 -3.09 -0.02 -6.37
C PHE A 102 -4.08 0.54 -7.39
N SER A 103 -5.36 0.35 -7.12
CA SER A 103 -6.45 0.96 -7.87
C SER A 103 -7.39 1.69 -6.92
N ARG A 104 -7.98 2.77 -7.42
CA ARG A 104 -9.08 3.49 -6.78
C ARG A 104 -10.39 3.11 -7.43
N PHE A 105 -11.44 3.04 -6.64
CA PHE A 105 -12.76 2.62 -7.07
C PHE A 105 -13.81 3.65 -6.65
N ASN A 106 -14.85 3.76 -7.48
CA ASN A 106 -16.04 4.55 -7.15
C ASN A 106 -17.03 3.76 -6.30
N ILE A 107 -18.14 4.39 -5.94
CA ILE A 107 -19.20 3.77 -5.13
C ILE A 107 -19.87 2.56 -5.83
N SER A 108 -19.79 2.48 -7.15
CA SER A 108 -20.33 1.36 -7.95
C SER A 108 -19.30 0.24 -8.15
N ASN A 109 -18.17 0.26 -7.41
CA ASN A 109 -17.08 -0.70 -7.53
C ASN A 109 -16.38 -0.73 -8.90
N GLU A 110 -16.44 0.37 -9.63
CA GLU A 110 -15.74 0.52 -10.90
C GLU A 110 -14.37 1.15 -10.66
N PRO A 111 -13.28 0.63 -11.29
CA PRO A 111 -11.97 1.22 -11.17
C PRO A 111 -11.93 2.57 -11.90
N ILE A 112 -11.47 3.62 -11.21
CA ILE A 112 -11.37 4.98 -11.76
C ILE A 112 -9.92 5.37 -12.03
N ILE A 113 -8.95 4.75 -11.36
CA ILE A 113 -7.54 4.97 -11.57
C ILE A 113 -6.73 3.75 -11.11
N LYS A 114 -5.64 3.47 -11.82
CA LYS A 114 -4.60 2.52 -11.41
C LYS A 114 -3.27 3.25 -11.36
N SER A 115 -2.49 3.02 -10.31
CA SER A 115 -1.21 3.68 -10.09
C SER A 115 -0.21 2.76 -9.43
N GLU A 116 1.05 3.14 -9.54
CA GLU A 116 2.18 2.49 -8.88
C GLU A 116 2.84 3.47 -7.93
N VAL A 117 3.32 2.97 -6.80
CA VAL A 117 4.04 3.76 -5.81
C VAL A 117 5.15 2.92 -5.19
N VAL A 118 6.33 3.53 -5.03
CA VAL A 118 7.37 3.00 -4.17
C VAL A 118 7.36 3.78 -2.86
N TYR A 119 7.08 3.09 -1.77
CA TYR A 119 7.18 3.64 -0.44
C TYR A 119 8.56 3.39 0.17
N PHE A 120 9.11 4.42 0.80
CA PHE A 120 10.28 4.34 1.65
C PHE A 120 9.82 4.40 3.09
N LEU A 121 10.19 3.38 3.88
CA LEU A 121 9.80 3.27 5.27
C LEU A 121 11.03 3.36 6.18
N VAL A 122 10.80 3.85 7.37
CA VAL A 122 11.79 3.87 8.46
C VAL A 122 11.18 3.27 9.71
N LYS A 123 12.01 2.60 10.50
CA LYS A 123 11.61 2.04 11.79
C LYS A 123 11.92 3.04 12.89
N ARG A 124 10.89 3.42 13.66
CA ARG A 124 11.00 4.31 14.81
C ARG A 124 10.43 3.63 16.04
N ASN A 125 11.25 3.44 17.06
CA ASN A 125 10.84 2.78 18.32
C ASN A 125 10.15 1.43 18.06
N GLY A 126 10.70 0.62 17.15
CA GLY A 126 10.15 -0.68 16.79
C GLY A 126 8.97 -0.67 15.82
N VAL A 127 8.49 0.50 15.36
CA VAL A 127 7.34 0.65 14.48
C VAL A 127 7.78 1.12 13.08
N TRP A 128 7.36 0.42 12.04
CA TRP A 128 7.57 0.83 10.67
C TRP A 128 6.62 1.97 10.28
N LYS A 129 7.20 3.06 9.75
CA LYS A 129 6.46 4.25 9.32
C LYS A 129 6.86 4.65 7.92
N ILE A 130 5.91 5.14 7.15
CA ILE A 130 6.17 5.65 5.80
C ILE A 130 6.86 7.01 5.91
N LYS A 131 8.03 7.13 5.28
CA LYS A 131 8.81 8.37 5.20
C LYS A 131 8.55 9.13 3.92
N SER A 132 8.44 8.39 2.81
CA SER A 132 8.15 9.00 1.50
C SER A 132 7.45 8.02 0.58
N GLY A 133 6.81 8.57 -0.46
CA GLY A 133 6.22 7.82 -1.55
C GLY A 133 6.52 8.47 -2.89
N PHE A 134 6.96 7.66 -3.86
CA PHE A 134 7.11 8.05 -5.25
C PHE A 134 5.95 7.43 -6.03
N ILE A 135 5.00 8.27 -6.45
CA ILE A 135 3.71 7.86 -6.99
C ILE A 135 3.65 8.23 -8.46
N ASN A 136 3.44 7.23 -9.30
CA ASN A 136 3.21 7.39 -10.72
C ASN A 136 1.72 7.56 -11.04
N GLY A 137 1.46 8.15 -12.21
CA GLY A 137 0.12 8.29 -12.74
C GLY A 137 -0.59 9.57 -12.27
N ASN A 138 -1.82 9.71 -12.72
CA ASN A 138 -2.64 10.89 -12.42
C ASN A 138 -3.37 10.73 -11.08
N VAL A 139 -2.59 10.69 -10.00
CA VAL A 139 -3.10 10.56 -8.63
C VAL A 139 -3.17 11.92 -7.97
N SER A 140 -4.22 12.17 -7.22
CA SER A 140 -4.41 13.34 -6.36
C SER A 140 -4.68 12.90 -4.92
N LEU A 141 -4.39 13.77 -3.97
CA LEU A 141 -4.82 13.65 -2.57
C LEU A 141 -6.07 14.50 -2.28
N GLY A 142 -6.82 14.87 -3.33
CA GLY A 142 -8.05 15.64 -3.25
C GLY A 142 -7.85 17.16 -3.34
N ARG A 143 -6.62 17.61 -3.54
CA ARG A 143 -6.24 19.03 -3.65
C ARG A 143 -5.79 19.38 -5.05
#